data_20d2f03b85940ab7de4613fc414a2b6e
#
_entry.id   20d2f03b85940ab7de4613fc414a2b6e
#
_cell.length_a   1.000
_cell.length_b   1.000
_cell.length_c   1.000
_cell.angle_alpha   90.00
_cell.angle_beta   90.00
_cell.angle_gamma   90.00
#
_symmetry.space_group_name_H-M   'P 1'
#
loop_
_entity.id
_entity.type
_entity.pdbx_description
1 polymer ?
#
loop_
_entity_poly.entity_id
_entity_poly.type
_entity_poly.pdbx_seq_one_letter_code
_entity_poly.pdbx_strand_id
1 'polypeptide(L)'
;EDGRCISLLKVMLTNYCIYDCAYCINRRSNDLPRATLSVAELVDLTMEFYRRNYIEGLFLSSGVVRNPDYTMERLVRVAKDLRTIHRFNGYIHLKSIPGASRELVNEAGLYADRLSVNVEIPKEENLKLLAPEKDHKSVYAPMRYIQQGVLESSEERKKHRYAPRFAPAGQST
;
A
#
# COMPACT_ATOMS: atom_id res chain seq x y z
N GLU A 1 14.79 -10.62 18.74
CA GLU A 1 13.99 -9.38 18.76
C GLU A 1 14.53 -8.52 19.91
N ASP A 2 14.89 -7.28 19.66
CA ASP A 2 15.55 -6.38 20.62
C ASP A 2 14.57 -5.50 21.43
N GLY A 3 13.26 -5.76 21.30
CA GLY A 3 12.21 -5.06 22.02
C GLY A 3 11.95 -3.60 21.59
N ARG A 4 12.60 -3.13 20.52
CA ARG A 4 12.38 -1.75 20.03
C ARG A 4 11.07 -1.63 19.28
N CYS A 5 10.33 -0.56 19.56
CA CYS A 5 9.17 -0.14 18.76
C CYS A 5 9.63 0.74 17.59
N ILE A 6 9.06 0.51 16.41
CA ILE A 6 9.28 1.34 15.22
C ILE A 6 8.12 2.34 15.11
N SER A 7 8.44 3.63 15.08
CA SER A 7 7.46 4.70 14.91
C SER A 7 7.11 4.90 13.45
N LEU A 8 5.84 4.67 13.07
CA LEU A 8 5.37 4.85 11.70
C LEU A 8 4.37 5.99 11.60
N LEU A 9 4.51 6.83 10.56
CA LEU A 9 3.44 7.72 10.12
C LEU A 9 2.38 6.87 9.41
N LYS A 10 1.24 6.63 10.07
CA LYS A 10 0.09 5.96 9.46
C LYS A 10 -0.84 7.00 8.87
N VAL A 11 -0.94 7.03 7.55
CA VAL A 11 -1.71 8.05 6.84
C VAL A 11 -2.47 7.46 5.66
N MET A 12 -3.57 8.09 5.29
CA MET A 12 -4.31 7.82 4.06
C MET A 12 -4.03 8.90 3.02
N LEU A 13 -3.78 8.52 1.78
CA LEU A 13 -3.72 9.46 0.65
C LEU A 13 -5.07 10.20 0.50
N THR A 14 -6.17 9.47 0.65
CA THR A 14 -7.52 10.04 0.66
C THR A 14 -8.48 9.15 1.44
N ASN A 15 -9.48 9.77 2.06
CA ASN A 15 -10.63 9.08 2.63
C ASN A 15 -11.88 9.11 1.72
N TYR A 16 -11.78 9.68 0.50
CA TYR A 16 -12.77 9.42 -0.55
C TYR A 16 -12.69 7.97 -0.99
N CYS A 17 -13.84 7.34 -1.19
CA CYS A 17 -13.91 5.98 -1.71
C CYS A 17 -15.11 5.81 -2.62
N ILE A 18 -14.93 5.09 -3.73
CA ILE A 18 -16.02 4.72 -4.64
C ILE A 18 -16.85 3.54 -4.13
N TYR A 19 -16.31 2.78 -3.16
CA TYR A 19 -16.97 1.60 -2.59
C TYR A 19 -17.84 1.96 -1.38
N ASP A 20 -18.86 1.12 -1.16
CA ASP A 20 -19.80 1.27 -0.04
C ASP A 20 -19.75 0.09 0.94
N CYS A 21 -18.55 -0.33 1.33
CA CYS A 21 -18.34 -1.44 2.25
C CYS A 21 -18.97 -1.14 3.61
N ALA A 22 -19.93 -1.95 4.05
CA ALA A 22 -20.72 -1.71 5.27
C ALA A 22 -19.87 -1.60 6.56
N TYR A 23 -18.72 -2.24 6.59
CA TYR A 23 -17.79 -2.22 7.73
C TYR A 23 -16.80 -1.04 7.72
N CYS A 24 -16.79 -0.22 6.66
CA CYS A 24 -15.79 0.84 6.50
C CYS A 24 -16.37 2.21 6.87
N ILE A 25 -15.69 2.93 7.77
CA ILE A 25 -16.09 4.30 8.10
C ILE A 25 -16.03 5.22 6.89
N ASN A 26 -15.09 4.99 5.98
CA ASN A 26 -14.88 5.80 4.77
C ASN A 26 -15.75 5.36 3.57
N ARG A 27 -16.75 4.51 3.79
CA ARG A 27 -17.67 4.11 2.72
C ARG A 27 -18.34 5.32 2.07
N ARG A 28 -18.70 5.18 0.80
CA ARG A 28 -19.25 6.27 -0.02
C ARG A 28 -20.48 6.94 0.61
N SER A 29 -21.39 6.14 1.21
CA SER A 29 -22.65 6.63 1.77
C SER A 29 -22.53 7.31 3.13
N ASN A 30 -21.38 7.24 3.81
CA ASN A 30 -21.20 7.93 5.08
C ASN A 30 -20.99 9.43 4.87
N ASP A 31 -21.77 10.23 5.59
CA ASP A 31 -21.59 11.68 5.65
C ASP A 31 -20.49 12.02 6.67
N LEU A 32 -19.28 12.22 6.15
CA LEU A 32 -18.12 12.62 6.94
C LEU A 32 -17.22 13.55 6.12
N PRO A 33 -16.43 14.41 6.78
CA PRO A 33 -15.48 15.27 6.10
C PRO A 33 -14.51 14.45 5.23
N ARG A 34 -14.36 14.85 3.98
CA ARG A 34 -13.49 14.18 3.01
C ARG A 34 -12.30 15.05 2.68
N ALA A 35 -11.13 14.40 2.61
CA ALA A 35 -9.88 15.05 2.26
C ALA A 35 -9.03 14.17 1.34
N THR A 36 -8.19 14.80 0.57
CA THR A 36 -7.18 14.15 -0.28
C THR A 36 -5.89 14.93 -0.18
N LEU A 37 -4.80 14.23 0.09
CA LEU A 37 -3.46 14.78 -0.03
C LEU A 37 -2.97 14.58 -1.46
N SER A 38 -2.27 15.56 -1.99
CA SER A 38 -1.47 15.37 -3.20
C SER A 38 -0.26 14.48 -2.90
N VAL A 39 0.34 13.93 -3.94
CA VAL A 39 1.59 13.15 -3.80
C VAL A 39 2.69 14.01 -3.16
N ALA A 40 2.82 15.26 -3.59
CA ALA A 40 3.82 16.18 -3.05
C ALA A 40 3.60 16.47 -1.56
N GLU A 41 2.38 16.83 -1.16
CA GLU A 41 2.06 17.08 0.26
C GLU A 41 2.36 15.87 1.15
N LEU A 42 2.07 14.66 0.67
CA LEU A 42 2.32 13.45 1.44
C LEU A 42 3.82 13.14 1.56
N VAL A 43 4.57 13.36 0.48
CA VAL A 43 6.03 13.21 0.46
C VAL A 43 6.66 14.23 1.40
N ASP A 44 6.28 15.49 1.31
CA ASP A 44 6.82 16.57 2.16
C ASP A 44 6.50 16.30 3.64
N LEU A 45 5.26 15.93 3.97
CA LEU A 45 4.85 15.59 5.33
C LEU A 45 5.70 14.42 5.89
N THR A 46 5.89 13.39 5.10
CA THR A 46 6.69 12.21 5.50
C THR A 46 8.15 12.61 5.76
N MET A 47 8.74 13.40 4.86
CA MET A 47 10.12 13.84 4.98
C MET A 47 10.33 14.79 6.16
N GLU A 48 9.40 15.69 6.43
CA GLU A 48 9.47 16.61 7.58
C GLU A 48 9.45 15.83 8.91
N PHE A 49 8.57 14.84 9.05
CA PHE A 49 8.51 14.03 10.26
C PHE A 49 9.76 13.14 10.42
N TYR A 50 10.25 12.60 9.31
CA TYR A 50 11.45 11.76 9.30
C TYR A 50 12.70 12.57 9.68
N ARG A 51 12.90 13.75 9.11
CA ARG A 51 14.05 14.63 9.43
C ARG A 51 14.07 15.08 10.88
N ARG A 52 12.89 15.21 11.49
CA ARG A 52 12.75 15.57 12.91
C ARG A 52 12.82 14.36 13.84
N ASN A 53 13.10 13.17 13.32
CA ASN A 53 13.14 11.91 14.07
C ASN A 53 11.83 11.56 14.80
N TYR A 54 10.68 12.01 14.29
CA TYR A 54 9.37 11.66 14.84
C TYR A 54 8.91 10.28 14.36
N ILE A 55 9.39 9.87 13.19
CA ILE A 55 9.06 8.58 12.57
C ILE A 55 10.30 7.89 11.99
N GLU A 56 10.25 6.57 11.94
CA GLU A 56 11.23 5.73 11.28
C GLU A 56 10.71 5.17 9.95
N GLY A 57 9.41 5.38 9.66
CA GLY A 57 8.82 4.91 8.43
C GLY A 57 7.40 5.42 8.17
N LEU A 58 6.87 5.00 7.03
CA LEU A 58 5.56 5.35 6.51
C LEU A 58 4.70 4.09 6.39
N PHE A 59 3.46 4.14 6.90
CA PHE A 59 2.39 3.20 6.56
C PHE A 59 1.35 3.95 5.74
N LEU A 60 1.32 3.67 4.43
CA LEU A 60 0.48 4.36 3.47
C LEU A 60 -0.70 3.51 3.02
N SER A 61 -1.90 4.05 3.14
CA SER A 61 -3.13 3.46 2.64
C SER A 61 -3.97 4.50 1.89
N SER A 62 -5.11 4.10 1.35
CA SER A 62 -6.04 5.01 0.66
C SER A 62 -7.45 4.43 0.60
N GLY A 63 -8.47 5.28 0.56
CA GLY A 63 -9.72 4.96 -0.11
C GLY A 63 -9.47 4.85 -1.62
N VAL A 64 -10.42 4.24 -2.34
CA VAL A 64 -10.30 4.05 -3.79
C VAL A 64 -11.03 5.16 -4.53
N VAL A 65 -10.31 5.94 -5.34
CA VAL A 65 -10.84 7.05 -6.13
C VAL A 65 -10.79 6.69 -7.62
N ARG A 66 -11.85 6.98 -8.35
CA ARG A 66 -12.04 6.67 -9.78
C ARG A 66 -12.02 5.17 -10.08
N ASN A 67 -10.85 4.54 -9.93
CA ASN A 67 -10.65 3.10 -10.12
C ASN A 67 -9.41 2.63 -9.32
N PRO A 68 -9.21 1.30 -9.17
CA PRO A 68 -8.07 0.75 -8.44
C PRO A 68 -6.71 1.20 -8.96
N ASP A 69 -6.52 1.19 -10.28
CA ASP A 69 -5.23 1.53 -10.91
C ASP A 69 -4.86 2.99 -10.71
N TYR A 70 -5.81 3.91 -10.92
CA TYR A 70 -5.58 5.35 -10.67
C TYR A 70 -5.13 5.61 -9.23
N THR A 71 -5.75 4.92 -8.27
CA THR A 71 -5.39 5.07 -6.86
C THR A 71 -4.03 4.44 -6.56
N MET A 72 -3.80 3.23 -7.09
CA MET A 72 -2.54 2.52 -6.88
C MET A 72 -1.35 3.26 -7.47
N GLU A 73 -1.48 3.84 -8.66
CA GLU A 73 -0.46 4.67 -9.31
C GLU A 73 -0.01 5.83 -8.41
N ARG A 74 -0.94 6.50 -7.76
CA ARG A 74 -0.63 7.60 -6.83
C ARG A 74 0.13 7.11 -5.59
N LEU A 75 -0.26 5.96 -5.04
CA LEU A 75 0.45 5.34 -3.92
C LEU A 75 1.88 4.94 -4.30
N VAL A 76 2.04 4.32 -5.47
CA VAL A 76 3.34 3.97 -6.04
C VAL A 76 4.19 5.21 -6.22
N ARG A 77 3.61 6.28 -6.77
CA ARG A 77 4.32 7.54 -6.98
C ARG A 77 4.88 8.13 -5.68
N VAL A 78 4.11 8.11 -4.59
CA VAL A 78 4.61 8.54 -3.27
C VAL A 78 5.83 7.72 -2.85
N ALA A 79 5.74 6.38 -2.91
CA ALA A 79 6.85 5.51 -2.52
C ALA A 79 8.09 5.71 -3.41
N LYS A 80 7.88 5.85 -4.72
CA LYS A 80 8.93 6.11 -5.71
C LYS A 80 9.63 7.44 -5.45
N ASP A 81 8.88 8.53 -5.31
CA ASP A 81 9.43 9.87 -5.09
C ASP A 81 10.20 9.94 -3.77
N LEU A 82 9.70 9.31 -2.71
CA LEU A 82 10.43 9.16 -1.44
C LEU A 82 11.78 8.47 -1.65
N ARG A 83 11.83 7.35 -2.38
CA ARG A 83 13.08 6.58 -2.61
C ARG A 83 14.03 7.27 -3.58
N THR A 84 13.53 7.75 -4.71
CA THR A 84 14.39 8.19 -5.83
C THR A 84 14.76 9.67 -5.74
N ILE A 85 13.86 10.53 -5.29
CA ILE A 85 14.08 11.98 -5.22
C ILE A 85 14.63 12.36 -3.82
N HIS A 86 13.96 11.90 -2.78
CA HIS A 86 14.27 12.31 -1.40
C HIS A 86 15.24 11.38 -0.67
N ARG A 87 15.62 10.25 -1.29
CA ARG A 87 16.53 9.24 -0.71
C ARG A 87 16.10 8.79 0.68
N PHE A 88 14.79 8.67 0.88
CA PHE A 88 14.20 8.23 2.13
C PHE A 88 14.63 6.78 2.45
N ASN A 89 15.35 6.58 3.54
CA ASN A 89 15.85 5.29 3.98
C ASN A 89 14.98 4.64 5.08
N GLY A 90 13.90 5.31 5.49
CA GLY A 90 12.94 4.76 6.45
C GLY A 90 12.12 3.63 5.86
N TYR A 91 11.43 2.90 6.72
CA TYR A 91 10.57 1.79 6.33
C TYR A 91 9.31 2.28 5.59
N ILE A 92 8.96 1.63 4.49
CA ILE A 92 7.72 1.89 3.74
C ILE A 92 6.85 0.65 3.74
N HIS A 93 5.69 0.72 4.40
CA HIS A 93 4.61 -0.25 4.29
C HIS A 93 3.50 0.37 3.43
N LEU A 94 3.25 -0.20 2.26
CA LEU A 94 2.24 0.26 1.34
C LEU A 94 1.09 -0.74 1.26
N LYS A 95 -0.12 -0.25 1.48
CA LYS A 95 -1.33 -1.06 1.36
C LYS A 95 -1.79 -1.05 -0.10
N SER A 96 -1.62 -2.19 -0.77
CA SER A 96 -2.03 -2.37 -2.16
C SER A 96 -3.55 -2.30 -2.31
N ILE A 97 -4.00 -1.72 -3.41
CA ILE A 97 -5.42 -1.57 -3.71
C ILE A 97 -5.95 -2.88 -4.32
N PRO A 98 -7.04 -3.45 -3.77
CA PRO A 98 -7.71 -4.59 -4.40
C PRO A 98 -8.13 -4.27 -5.84
N GLY A 99 -7.84 -5.17 -6.77
CA GLY A 99 -8.12 -4.99 -8.20
C GLY A 99 -7.08 -4.17 -8.97
N ALA A 100 -6.00 -3.72 -8.33
CA ALA A 100 -4.89 -3.05 -9.04
C ALA A 100 -4.17 -4.02 -10.00
N SER A 101 -3.70 -3.48 -11.12
CA SER A 101 -2.97 -4.21 -12.15
C SER A 101 -1.66 -4.79 -11.63
N ARG A 102 -1.21 -5.86 -12.29
CA ARG A 102 0.05 -6.53 -11.94
C ARG A 102 1.24 -5.59 -12.05
N GLU A 103 1.26 -4.76 -13.06
CA GLU A 103 2.31 -3.80 -13.35
C GLU A 103 2.51 -2.83 -12.18
N LEU A 104 1.43 -2.25 -11.68
CA LEU A 104 1.46 -1.31 -10.55
C LEU A 104 1.83 -2.00 -9.23
N VAL A 105 1.35 -3.22 -9.00
CA VAL A 105 1.72 -3.99 -7.81
C VAL A 105 3.21 -4.35 -7.85
N ASN A 106 3.73 -4.72 -9.03
CA ASN A 106 5.15 -5.00 -9.22
C ASN A 106 6.00 -3.73 -9.04
N GLU A 107 5.58 -2.60 -9.59
CA GLU A 107 6.29 -1.33 -9.37
C GLU A 107 6.31 -0.95 -7.88
N ALA A 108 5.19 -1.11 -7.18
CA ALA A 108 5.12 -0.88 -5.73
C ALA A 108 6.16 -1.68 -4.95
N GLY A 109 6.34 -2.95 -5.31
CA GLY A 109 7.28 -3.85 -4.65
C GLY A 109 8.75 -3.44 -4.76
N LEU A 110 9.09 -2.64 -5.77
CA LEU A 110 10.45 -2.10 -5.94
C LEU A 110 10.78 -0.97 -4.94
N TYR A 111 9.76 -0.26 -4.45
CA TYR A 111 9.94 0.92 -3.60
C TYR A 111 9.47 0.71 -2.16
N ALA A 112 8.56 -0.24 -1.92
CA ALA A 112 8.07 -0.57 -0.58
C ALA A 112 8.88 -1.71 0.06
N ASP A 113 9.08 -1.63 1.38
CA ASP A 113 9.66 -2.75 2.15
C ASP A 113 8.65 -3.85 2.38
N ARG A 114 7.38 -3.48 2.58
CA ARG A 114 6.27 -4.41 2.73
C ARG A 114 5.06 -3.96 1.93
N LEU A 115 4.41 -4.94 1.31
CA LEU A 115 3.09 -4.77 0.71
C LEU A 115 2.04 -5.54 1.51
N SER A 116 0.84 -4.99 1.62
CA SER A 116 -0.30 -5.70 2.21
C SER A 116 -1.56 -5.54 1.37
N VAL A 117 -2.40 -6.57 1.42
CA VAL A 117 -3.74 -6.53 0.82
C VAL A 117 -4.71 -7.08 1.86
N ASN A 118 -5.71 -6.31 2.24
CA ASN A 118 -6.72 -6.81 3.18
C ASN A 118 -7.61 -7.85 2.52
N VAL A 119 -7.72 -9.02 3.11
CA VAL A 119 -8.72 -10.04 2.76
C VAL A 119 -10.11 -9.60 3.19
N GLU A 120 -10.20 -8.78 4.25
CA GLU A 120 -11.43 -8.23 4.83
C GLU A 120 -12.33 -9.33 5.43
N ILE A 121 -12.99 -10.10 4.56
CA ILE A 121 -13.98 -11.13 4.92
C ILE A 121 -13.56 -12.48 4.30
N PRO A 122 -13.36 -13.54 5.11
CA PRO A 122 -12.86 -14.82 4.60
C PRO A 122 -13.81 -15.56 3.64
N LYS A 123 -15.13 -15.38 3.82
CA LYS A 123 -16.14 -16.03 2.95
C LYS A 123 -16.62 -15.04 1.89
N GLU A 124 -16.59 -15.44 0.61
CA GLU A 124 -17.00 -14.58 -0.50
C GLU A 124 -18.47 -14.18 -0.43
N GLU A 125 -19.34 -15.08 0.01
CA GLU A 125 -20.76 -14.80 0.20
C GLU A 125 -20.97 -13.63 1.19
N ASN A 126 -20.24 -13.64 2.31
CA ASN A 126 -20.31 -12.59 3.30
C ASN A 126 -19.64 -11.30 2.79
N LEU A 127 -18.57 -11.41 2.00
CA LEU A 127 -17.95 -10.26 1.35
C LEU A 127 -18.93 -9.55 0.42
N LYS A 128 -19.67 -10.29 -0.40
CA LYS A 128 -20.69 -9.73 -1.30
C LYS A 128 -21.84 -9.05 -0.58
N LEU A 129 -22.22 -9.55 0.59
CA LEU A 129 -23.26 -8.92 1.43
C LEU A 129 -22.78 -7.59 2.02
N LEU A 130 -21.52 -7.50 2.43
CA LEU A 130 -20.98 -6.35 3.16
C LEU A 130 -20.21 -5.38 2.27
N ALA A 131 -19.75 -5.81 1.11
CA ALA A 131 -19.01 -5.01 0.13
C ALA A 131 -19.31 -5.52 -1.29
N PRO A 132 -20.52 -5.25 -1.84
CA PRO A 132 -20.99 -5.84 -3.10
C PRO A 132 -20.12 -5.50 -4.31
N GLU A 133 -19.36 -4.40 -4.27
CA GLU A 133 -18.44 -4.00 -5.32
C GLU A 133 -17.07 -4.70 -5.26
N LYS A 134 -16.85 -5.56 -4.25
CA LYS A 134 -15.61 -6.35 -4.09
C LYS A 134 -15.86 -7.83 -4.35
N ASP A 135 -14.82 -8.52 -4.78
CA ASP A 135 -14.78 -9.98 -4.89
C ASP A 135 -13.41 -10.50 -4.40
N HIS A 136 -13.36 -11.79 -4.10
CA HIS A 136 -12.11 -12.42 -3.68
C HIS A 136 -11.05 -12.43 -4.79
N LYS A 137 -11.45 -12.44 -6.07
CA LYS A 137 -10.52 -12.39 -7.18
C LYS A 137 -9.70 -11.10 -7.18
N SER A 138 -10.35 -9.96 -6.98
CA SER A 138 -9.68 -8.64 -6.90
C SER A 138 -8.74 -8.51 -5.69
N VAL A 139 -9.01 -9.24 -4.61
CA VAL A 139 -8.16 -9.28 -3.41
C VAL A 139 -6.97 -10.23 -3.58
N TYR A 140 -7.24 -11.47 -4.02
CA TYR A 140 -6.21 -12.50 -4.11
C TYR A 140 -5.27 -12.34 -5.30
N ALA A 141 -5.68 -11.65 -6.38
CA ALA A 141 -4.80 -11.42 -7.52
C ALA A 141 -3.57 -10.58 -7.14
N PRO A 142 -3.69 -9.40 -6.52
CA PRO A 142 -2.54 -8.65 -6.02
C PRO A 142 -1.68 -9.43 -5.02
N MET A 143 -2.31 -10.23 -4.13
CA MET A 143 -1.56 -11.07 -3.20
C MET A 143 -0.65 -12.07 -3.91
N ARG A 144 -1.15 -12.72 -4.97
CA ARG A 144 -0.33 -13.64 -5.79
C ARG A 144 0.78 -12.92 -6.53
N TYR A 145 0.54 -11.71 -7.04
CA TYR A 145 1.58 -10.90 -7.69
C TYR A 145 2.71 -10.55 -6.72
N ILE A 146 2.35 -10.15 -5.49
CA ILE A 146 3.33 -9.84 -4.45
C ILE A 146 4.14 -11.09 -4.08
N GLN A 147 3.47 -12.23 -3.85
CA GLN A 147 4.14 -13.48 -3.53
C GLN A 147 5.12 -13.90 -4.63
N GLN A 148 4.68 -13.83 -5.89
CA GLN A 148 5.52 -14.15 -7.03
C GLN A 148 6.73 -13.22 -7.12
N GLY A 149 6.54 -11.91 -7.00
CA GLY A 149 7.63 -10.93 -7.03
C GLY A 149 8.67 -11.13 -5.91
N VAL A 150 8.22 -11.48 -4.70
CA VAL A 150 9.12 -11.82 -3.59
C VAL A 150 9.96 -13.05 -3.91
N LEU A 151 9.34 -14.11 -4.45
CA LEU A 151 10.04 -15.35 -4.82
C LEU A 151 11.05 -15.10 -5.95
N GLU A 152 10.63 -14.44 -7.04
CA GLU A 152 11.49 -14.11 -8.18
C GLU A 152 12.69 -13.26 -7.76
N SER A 153 12.46 -12.20 -6.97
CA SER A 153 13.55 -11.36 -6.44
C SER A 153 14.51 -12.14 -5.55
N SER A 154 13.99 -13.08 -4.74
CA SER A 154 14.84 -13.94 -3.90
C SER A 154 15.74 -14.84 -4.75
N GLU A 155 15.21 -15.45 -5.81
CA GLU A 155 15.99 -16.31 -6.72
C GLU A 155 17.01 -15.52 -7.55
N GLU A 156 16.62 -14.35 -8.06
CA GLU A 156 17.56 -13.49 -8.79
C GLU A 156 18.71 -13.02 -7.90
N ARG A 157 18.46 -12.69 -6.65
CA ARG A 157 19.51 -12.27 -5.72
C ARG A 157 20.45 -13.37 -5.28
N LYS A 158 20.07 -14.63 -5.38
CA LYS A 158 21.00 -15.76 -5.24
C LYS A 158 22.01 -15.81 -6.40
N LYS A 159 21.59 -15.41 -7.61
CA LYS A 159 22.42 -15.39 -8.83
C LYS A 159 23.20 -14.08 -8.98
N HIS A 160 22.56 -12.97 -8.65
CA HIS A 160 23.07 -11.62 -8.86
C HIS A 160 22.92 -10.76 -7.59
N ARG A 161 24.00 -10.57 -6.85
CA ARG A 161 24.03 -9.86 -5.56
C ARG A 161 23.36 -8.47 -5.60
N TYR A 162 23.45 -7.79 -6.73
CA TYR A 162 22.92 -6.42 -6.92
C TYR A 162 21.55 -6.38 -7.57
N ALA A 163 20.87 -7.52 -7.79
CA ALA A 163 19.51 -7.52 -8.29
C ALA A 163 18.58 -6.72 -7.36
N PRO A 164 17.60 -5.99 -7.90
CA PRO A 164 16.66 -5.20 -7.11
C PRO A 164 15.96 -6.03 -6.05
N ARG A 165 15.71 -5.42 -4.89
CA ARG A 165 14.87 -6.03 -3.87
C ARG A 165 13.41 -5.77 -4.21
N PHE A 166 12.56 -6.73 -3.94
CA PHE A 166 11.12 -6.60 -4.07
C PHE A 166 10.49 -6.90 -2.71
N ALA A 167 9.81 -5.89 -2.13
CA ALA A 167 9.15 -6.00 -0.83
C ALA A 167 9.92 -6.87 0.18
N PRO A 168 11.16 -6.50 0.58
CA PRO A 168 12.07 -7.37 1.33
C PRO A 168 11.54 -7.79 2.71
N ALA A 169 10.59 -7.06 3.29
CA ALA A 169 9.89 -7.45 4.52
C ALA A 169 8.64 -8.31 4.24
N GLY A 170 8.41 -8.69 2.99
CA GLY A 170 7.36 -9.60 2.56
C GLY A 170 5.98 -8.99 2.48
N GLN A 171 5.00 -9.89 2.48
CA GLN A 171 3.57 -9.58 2.39
C GLN A 171 2.89 -9.75 3.74
N SER A 172 1.85 -8.95 3.96
CA SER A 172 0.88 -9.15 5.05
C SER A 172 -0.56 -8.92 4.58
N THR A 173 -1.53 -9.27 5.42
CA THR A 173 -2.96 -9.07 5.19
C THR A 173 -3.59 -8.44 6.43
#